data_f9d91cb7b9d16946664dfa284076c4ba
#
_entry.id   f9d91cb7b9d16946664dfa284076c4ba
#
_cell.length_a   1.000
_cell.length_b   1.000
_cell.length_c   1.000
_cell.angle_alpha   90.00
_cell.angle_beta   90.00
_cell.angle_gamma   90.00
#
_symmetry.space_group_name_H-M   'P 1'
#
loop_
_entity.id
_entity.type
_entity.pdbx_description
1 polymer ?
#
loop_
_entity_poly.entity_id
_entity_poly.type
_entity_poly.pdbx_seq_one_letter_code
_entity_poly.pdbx_strand_id
1 'polypeptide(L)'
;MTARVVISWKQSRDKLNLSMRILFLLFLSAVAGWSQDLVGLYLMWQSDPSTTMTINWVDLHTSSPLDVHYRRVGEAAWAKATGVKFAIADTTMQGRRVELKGLLPDTHYEFNIGKGIEKPAEGWRFRTMPRDLNRPVRFVTGGDMFSTRLKLDKANSNAASLDPDFALIVGDLAYANGVASNRWVEWLKSWMQAAVSPDGRVIPLVIGIGNHEVKGGYNGKIPDDAPFFYSLFTTPERRAYYALDFGDYLSILVLDTAHTNPIPGAQAEWLAKALAARKNKQFVFVGYHYPAYGTTKGPKGKTPLDAAHSIEIREHWMPSWEKYGVTAVFENDHHNYKRTHRLRQHKRDDTNGILYLGDGAWGVATRTVPEPGTAWWLAKAEGRNHVWEVKIRNNGTSTIRAIDIDGKEFDKVEVLTPRTKPVE
;
A
#
# COMPACT_ATOMS: atom_id res chain seq x y z
N MET A 1 -41.47 53.81 -29.19
CA MET A 1 -40.73 52.79 -29.91
C MET A 1 -39.39 52.69 -29.22
N THR A 2 -39.01 51.75 -28.49
CA THR A 2 -38.89 50.32 -28.67
C THR A 2 -38.67 49.64 -27.32
N ALA A 3 -39.62 48.87 -26.87
CA ALA A 3 -39.45 47.91 -25.79
C ALA A 3 -39.56 46.51 -26.42
N ARG A 4 -38.49 45.79 -26.47
CA ARG A 4 -38.44 44.30 -26.64
C ARG A 4 -37.00 43.86 -26.96
N VAL A 5 -36.27 43.43 -25.96
CA VAL A 5 -35.31 42.30 -25.99
C VAL A 5 -34.64 42.21 -24.61
N VAL A 6 -35.35 41.71 -23.57
CA VAL A 6 -34.76 41.36 -22.28
C VAL A 6 -35.55 40.20 -21.63
N ILE A 7 -36.00 39.20 -22.36
CA ILE A 7 -36.69 38.04 -21.75
C ILE A 7 -36.18 36.69 -22.27
N SER A 8 -34.98 36.53 -22.78
CA SER A 8 -34.57 35.18 -23.19
C SER A 8 -33.34 34.58 -22.46
N TRP A 9 -32.71 35.31 -21.56
CA TRP A 9 -31.49 34.85 -20.90
C TRP A 9 -31.64 34.31 -19.46
N LYS A 10 -32.82 34.48 -18.85
CA LYS A 10 -33.04 34.00 -17.48
C LYS A 10 -33.51 32.54 -17.38
N GLN A 11 -34.19 32.03 -18.40
CA GLN A 11 -34.71 30.66 -18.40
C GLN A 11 -33.68 29.58 -18.72
N SER A 12 -32.55 29.93 -19.35
CA SER A 12 -31.49 28.98 -19.70
C SER A 12 -30.55 28.65 -18.50
N ARG A 13 -30.35 29.64 -17.61
CA ARG A 13 -29.49 29.42 -16.41
C ARG A 13 -30.14 28.59 -15.32
N ASP A 14 -31.45 28.69 -15.17
CA ASP A 14 -32.16 27.93 -14.12
C ASP A 14 -32.32 26.45 -14.47
N LYS A 15 -32.41 26.10 -15.77
CA LYS A 15 -32.44 24.69 -16.21
C LYS A 15 -31.09 23.99 -16.08
N LEU A 16 -29.95 24.68 -16.32
CA LEU A 16 -28.63 24.12 -16.11
C LEU A 16 -28.29 23.88 -14.63
N ASN A 17 -28.76 24.83 -13.75
CA ASN A 17 -28.53 24.69 -12.31
C ASN A 17 -29.43 23.60 -11.67
N LEU A 18 -30.59 23.32 -12.22
CA LEU A 18 -31.45 22.26 -11.72
C LEU A 18 -30.97 20.90 -12.13
N SER A 19 -30.43 20.72 -13.35
CA SER A 19 -29.82 19.46 -13.82
C SER A 19 -28.54 19.15 -13.09
N MET A 20 -27.70 20.13 -12.78
CA MET A 20 -26.49 19.94 -11.96
C MET A 20 -26.79 19.63 -10.48
N ARG A 21 -27.86 20.24 -9.92
CA ARG A 21 -28.29 19.94 -8.54
C ARG A 21 -28.94 18.57 -8.42
N ILE A 22 -29.65 18.10 -9.43
CA ILE A 22 -30.22 16.74 -9.48
C ILE A 22 -29.09 15.69 -9.68
N LEU A 23 -28.07 15.98 -10.49
CA LEU A 23 -26.88 15.08 -10.62
C LEU A 23 -26.08 15.02 -9.32
N PHE A 24 -25.94 16.13 -8.57
CA PHE A 24 -25.26 16.14 -7.28
C PHE A 24 -26.05 15.45 -6.16
N LEU A 25 -27.39 15.48 -6.23
CA LEU A 25 -28.30 14.78 -5.31
C LEU A 25 -28.38 13.26 -5.62
N LEU A 26 -28.20 12.85 -6.86
CA LEU A 26 -28.15 11.43 -7.24
C LEU A 26 -26.82 10.76 -6.88
N PHE A 27 -25.72 11.52 -6.76
CA PHE A 27 -24.44 10.99 -6.25
C PHE A 27 -24.41 10.87 -4.71
N LEU A 28 -25.25 11.60 -3.99
CA LEU A 28 -25.37 11.48 -2.52
C LEU A 28 -26.32 10.37 -2.07
N SER A 29 -27.13 9.81 -2.96
CA SER A 29 -28.06 8.73 -2.61
C SER A 29 -27.54 7.32 -2.78
N ALA A 30 -26.32 7.14 -3.34
CA ALA A 30 -25.67 5.83 -3.50
C ALA A 30 -24.87 5.36 -2.25
N VAL A 31 -24.83 6.15 -1.17
CA VAL A 31 -24.10 5.81 0.07
C VAL A 31 -25.03 5.29 1.19
N ALA A 32 -26.32 5.16 0.93
CA ALA A 32 -27.32 4.80 1.94
C ALA A 32 -27.62 3.30 2.02
N GLY A 33 -26.61 2.49 2.41
CA GLY A 33 -26.82 1.05 2.60
C GLY A 33 -25.80 0.39 3.52
N TRP A 34 -24.76 1.10 3.91
CA TRP A 34 -23.71 0.56 4.79
C TRP A 34 -24.19 0.63 6.23
N SER A 35 -24.11 -0.46 6.96
CA SER A 35 -24.34 -0.46 8.41
C SER A 35 -23.55 0.69 9.02
N GLN A 36 -24.21 1.55 9.82
CA GLN A 36 -23.55 2.66 10.55
C GLN A 36 -22.39 2.18 11.42
N ASP A 37 -22.29 0.89 11.64
CA ASP A 37 -21.33 0.22 12.51
C ASP A 37 -20.05 -0.21 11.77
N LEU A 38 -20.05 -0.33 10.44
CA LEU A 38 -18.88 -0.76 9.67
C LEU A 38 -17.84 0.35 9.61
N VAL A 39 -16.72 0.13 10.28
CA VAL A 39 -15.60 1.08 10.38
C VAL A 39 -14.62 0.92 9.22
N GLY A 40 -14.42 -0.30 8.75
CA GLY A 40 -13.51 -0.57 7.66
C GLY A 40 -13.64 -1.96 7.09
N LEU A 41 -13.31 -2.05 5.80
CA LEU A 41 -13.16 -3.31 5.07
C LEU A 41 -11.88 -3.22 4.26
N TYR A 42 -11.06 -4.26 4.34
CA TYR A 42 -9.79 -4.32 3.61
C TYR A 42 -9.43 -5.78 3.29
N LEU A 43 -8.67 -5.94 2.23
CA LEU A 43 -8.24 -7.23 1.70
C LEU A 43 -6.73 -7.41 1.92
N MET A 44 -6.31 -8.65 2.21
CA MET A 44 -4.90 -9.04 2.38
C MET A 44 -4.68 -10.47 1.90
N TRP A 45 -3.44 -10.92 1.96
CA TRP A 45 -3.08 -12.32 1.76
C TRP A 45 -2.30 -12.88 2.94
N GLN A 46 -2.63 -14.09 3.35
CA GLN A 46 -1.88 -14.91 4.30
C GLN A 46 -1.12 -16.03 3.57
N SER A 47 -1.57 -16.37 2.38
CA SER A 47 -1.05 -17.46 1.53
C SER A 47 -1.09 -17.05 0.06
N ASP A 48 -1.04 -18.00 -0.88
CA ASP A 48 -0.91 -17.78 -2.32
C ASP A 48 -1.94 -16.77 -2.88
N PRO A 49 -1.52 -15.60 -3.37
CA PRO A 49 -2.41 -14.56 -3.90
C PRO A 49 -3.18 -14.97 -5.16
N SER A 50 -2.78 -16.03 -5.84
CA SER A 50 -3.47 -16.50 -7.04
C SER A 50 -4.70 -17.34 -6.73
N THR A 51 -4.77 -17.93 -5.54
CA THR A 51 -5.83 -18.88 -5.16
C THR A 51 -6.51 -18.59 -3.83
N THR A 52 -6.11 -17.48 -3.18
CA THR A 52 -6.69 -17.07 -1.88
C THR A 52 -7.00 -15.58 -1.84
N MET A 53 -7.86 -15.19 -0.90
CA MET A 53 -8.10 -13.80 -0.52
C MET A 53 -8.55 -13.76 0.95
N THR A 54 -7.88 -12.93 1.76
CA THR A 54 -8.30 -12.67 3.14
C THR A 54 -9.12 -11.39 3.18
N ILE A 55 -10.40 -11.52 3.54
CA ILE A 55 -11.33 -10.41 3.72
C ILE A 55 -11.37 -10.08 5.20
N ASN A 56 -11.05 -8.83 5.55
CA ASN A 56 -11.11 -8.32 6.92
C ASN A 56 -12.11 -7.18 7.00
N TRP A 57 -12.87 -7.12 8.09
CA TRP A 57 -13.71 -5.95 8.39
C TRP A 57 -13.74 -5.67 9.89
N VAL A 58 -14.02 -4.43 10.21
CA VAL A 58 -14.03 -3.90 11.58
C VAL A 58 -15.34 -3.19 11.82
N ASP A 59 -16.00 -3.54 12.92
CA ASP A 59 -17.25 -2.94 13.37
C ASP A 59 -17.11 -2.33 14.76
N LEU A 60 -17.94 -1.34 15.06
CA LEU A 60 -18.05 -0.74 16.39
C LEU A 60 -18.76 -1.69 17.40
N HIS A 61 -19.64 -2.56 16.91
CA HIS A 61 -20.47 -3.42 17.74
C HIS A 61 -20.24 -4.91 17.47
N THR A 62 -20.60 -5.75 18.46
CA THR A 62 -20.26 -7.17 18.47
C THR A 62 -21.22 -8.07 17.67
N SER A 63 -22.31 -7.54 17.13
CA SER A 63 -23.44 -8.30 16.56
C SER A 63 -23.32 -8.67 15.08
N SER A 64 -22.31 -8.15 14.36
CA SER A 64 -22.18 -8.43 12.93
C SER A 64 -21.88 -9.89 12.64
N PRO A 65 -22.43 -10.44 11.54
CA PRO A 65 -22.20 -11.82 11.12
C PRO A 65 -20.71 -12.11 10.82
N LEU A 66 -20.37 -13.39 10.87
CA LEU A 66 -19.02 -13.90 10.52
C LEU A 66 -18.94 -14.39 9.08
N ASP A 67 -20.05 -14.41 8.37
CA ASP A 67 -20.14 -15.04 7.07
C ASP A 67 -19.78 -14.05 5.95
N VAL A 68 -19.06 -14.55 4.97
CA VAL A 68 -18.86 -13.93 3.66
C VAL A 68 -19.54 -14.81 2.62
N HIS A 69 -20.41 -14.21 1.82
CA HIS A 69 -20.96 -14.83 0.62
C HIS A 69 -20.17 -14.29 -0.58
N TYR A 70 -19.72 -15.19 -1.45
CA TYR A 70 -18.90 -14.82 -2.60
C TYR A 70 -19.19 -15.69 -3.82
N ARG A 71 -18.91 -15.16 -5.01
CA ARG A 71 -19.00 -15.89 -6.27
C ARG A 71 -18.08 -15.27 -7.33
N ARG A 72 -17.81 -15.99 -8.39
CA ARG A 72 -17.21 -15.37 -9.59
C ARG A 72 -18.23 -14.41 -10.23
N VAL A 73 -17.72 -13.28 -10.73
CA VAL A 73 -18.58 -12.33 -11.43
C VAL A 73 -19.23 -13.02 -12.64
N GLY A 74 -20.56 -12.88 -12.74
CA GLY A 74 -21.36 -13.51 -13.79
C GLY A 74 -21.91 -14.89 -13.44
N GLU A 75 -21.56 -15.52 -12.32
CA GLU A 75 -22.16 -16.75 -11.85
C GLU A 75 -23.43 -16.50 -11.04
N ALA A 76 -24.39 -17.42 -11.12
CA ALA A 76 -25.63 -17.32 -10.36
C ALA A 76 -25.47 -17.78 -8.90
N ALA A 77 -24.69 -18.84 -8.67
CA ALA A 77 -24.56 -19.48 -7.36
C ALA A 77 -23.57 -18.77 -6.45
N TRP A 78 -23.98 -18.51 -5.20
CA TRP A 78 -23.13 -17.96 -4.15
C TRP A 78 -22.55 -19.08 -3.29
N ALA A 79 -21.25 -19.04 -3.08
CA ALA A 79 -20.58 -19.82 -2.04
C ALA A 79 -20.59 -19.03 -0.72
N LYS A 80 -20.39 -19.74 0.38
CA LYS A 80 -20.35 -19.18 1.73
C LYS A 80 -19.07 -19.61 2.42
N ALA A 81 -18.42 -18.69 3.13
CA ALA A 81 -17.32 -18.96 4.03
C ALA A 81 -17.57 -18.28 5.38
N THR A 82 -17.27 -18.97 6.48
CA THR A 82 -17.42 -18.45 7.83
C THR A 82 -16.04 -18.16 8.42
N GLY A 83 -15.89 -17.00 9.02
CA GLY A 83 -14.62 -16.53 9.55
C GLY A 83 -14.50 -16.60 11.06
N VAL A 84 -13.54 -15.83 11.56
CA VAL A 84 -13.22 -15.72 12.98
C VAL A 84 -13.34 -14.28 13.45
N LYS A 85 -13.66 -14.10 14.73
CA LYS A 85 -13.58 -12.81 15.43
C LYS A 85 -12.17 -12.61 15.98
N PHE A 86 -11.74 -11.35 16.05
CA PHE A 86 -10.56 -10.97 16.81
C PHE A 86 -10.77 -9.63 17.50
N ALA A 87 -10.18 -9.48 18.67
CA ALA A 87 -10.17 -8.21 19.39
C ALA A 87 -9.18 -7.24 18.72
N ILE A 88 -9.53 -5.95 18.69
CA ILE A 88 -8.60 -4.89 18.37
C ILE A 88 -8.14 -4.29 19.69
N ALA A 89 -6.84 -4.41 19.95
CA ALA A 89 -6.24 -4.08 21.23
C ALA A 89 -6.67 -2.71 21.75
N ASP A 90 -6.92 -2.61 23.06
CA ASP A 90 -7.26 -1.39 23.77
C ASP A 90 -8.53 -0.67 23.24
N THR A 91 -9.46 -1.39 22.59
CA THR A 91 -10.72 -0.84 22.05
C THR A 91 -11.91 -1.74 22.29
N THR A 92 -13.12 -1.20 22.09
CA THR A 92 -14.37 -1.97 22.01
C THR A 92 -14.68 -2.47 20.59
N MET A 93 -13.89 -2.08 19.61
CA MET A 93 -14.05 -2.51 18.22
C MET A 93 -13.78 -4.02 18.09
N GLN A 94 -14.51 -4.64 17.17
CA GLN A 94 -14.37 -6.06 16.86
C GLN A 94 -13.95 -6.23 15.41
N GLY A 95 -12.83 -6.90 15.22
CA GLY A 95 -12.39 -7.34 13.90
C GLY A 95 -12.96 -8.70 13.53
N ARG A 96 -13.14 -8.92 12.25
CA ARG A 96 -13.55 -10.20 11.67
C ARG A 96 -12.68 -10.49 10.45
N ARG A 97 -12.47 -11.79 10.22
CA ARG A 97 -11.60 -12.25 9.15
C ARG A 97 -12.10 -13.54 8.54
N VAL A 98 -12.14 -13.57 7.23
CA VAL A 98 -12.38 -14.79 6.44
C VAL A 98 -11.25 -14.95 5.45
N GLU A 99 -10.60 -16.11 5.39
CA GLU A 99 -9.70 -16.47 4.30
C GLU A 99 -10.45 -17.36 3.31
N LEU A 100 -10.69 -16.82 2.10
CA LEU A 100 -11.19 -17.59 0.97
C LEU A 100 -10.04 -18.39 0.35
N LYS A 101 -10.27 -19.67 0.05
CA LYS A 101 -9.28 -20.60 -0.53
C LYS A 101 -9.86 -21.31 -1.74
N GLY A 102 -8.97 -21.86 -2.57
CA GLY A 102 -9.39 -22.61 -3.77
C GLY A 102 -10.01 -21.74 -4.84
N LEU A 103 -9.68 -20.44 -4.84
CA LEU A 103 -10.10 -19.51 -5.87
C LEU A 103 -9.35 -19.79 -7.18
N LEU A 104 -9.96 -19.41 -8.31
CA LEU A 104 -9.30 -19.48 -9.61
C LEU A 104 -8.35 -18.29 -9.79
N PRO A 105 -7.17 -18.48 -10.37
CA PRO A 105 -6.25 -17.40 -10.69
C PRO A 105 -6.83 -16.40 -11.68
N ASP A 106 -6.39 -15.14 -11.61
CA ASP A 106 -6.75 -14.03 -12.51
C ASP A 106 -8.26 -13.85 -12.72
N THR A 107 -9.05 -14.09 -11.66
CA THR A 107 -10.50 -14.18 -11.74
C THR A 107 -11.15 -13.10 -10.88
N HIS A 108 -12.16 -12.44 -11.43
CA HIS A 108 -12.98 -11.46 -10.72
C HIS A 108 -14.01 -12.16 -9.84
N TYR A 109 -14.06 -11.76 -8.58
CA TYR A 109 -15.03 -12.18 -7.60
C TYR A 109 -15.81 -10.99 -7.07
N GLU A 110 -17.08 -11.21 -6.75
CA GLU A 110 -17.89 -10.31 -5.94
C GLU A 110 -18.25 -10.96 -4.62
N PHE A 111 -18.37 -10.17 -3.57
CA PHE A 111 -18.65 -10.69 -2.22
C PHE A 111 -19.47 -9.71 -1.38
N ASN A 112 -20.20 -10.27 -0.41
CA ASN A 112 -20.92 -9.54 0.62
C ASN A 112 -20.55 -10.07 2.00
N ILE A 113 -20.50 -9.19 3.00
CA ILE A 113 -20.34 -9.54 4.41
C ILE A 113 -21.71 -9.51 5.09
N GLY A 114 -21.99 -10.51 5.95
CA GLY A 114 -23.20 -10.55 6.76
C GLY A 114 -24.38 -11.31 6.18
N LYS A 115 -25.55 -11.05 6.76
CA LYS A 115 -26.79 -11.69 6.34
C LYS A 115 -27.33 -11.01 5.08
N GLY A 116 -27.37 -11.75 3.99
CA GLY A 116 -28.24 -11.39 2.88
C GLY A 116 -27.55 -11.15 1.55
N ILE A 117 -27.92 -12.01 0.65
CA ILE A 117 -27.72 -11.92 -0.80
C ILE A 117 -28.69 -10.90 -1.41
N GLU A 118 -29.41 -10.15 -0.57
CA GLU A 118 -30.64 -9.45 -0.95
C GLU A 118 -30.45 -8.28 -1.94
N LYS A 119 -29.21 -7.81 -2.14
CA LYS A 119 -28.89 -6.82 -3.18
C LYS A 119 -27.53 -7.09 -3.84
N PRO A 120 -27.49 -7.88 -4.91
CA PRO A 120 -26.25 -8.13 -5.65
C PRO A 120 -25.57 -6.88 -6.25
N ALA A 121 -26.30 -5.78 -6.38
CA ALA A 121 -25.83 -4.56 -7.04
C ALA A 121 -24.87 -3.70 -6.20
N GLU A 122 -24.67 -4.01 -4.92
CA GLU A 122 -23.86 -3.19 -4.00
C GLU A 122 -22.72 -4.00 -3.33
N GLY A 123 -22.38 -5.17 -3.84
CA GLY A 123 -21.29 -6.00 -3.32
C GLY A 123 -19.91 -5.45 -3.65
N TRP A 124 -18.95 -5.74 -2.76
CA TRP A 124 -17.54 -5.46 -3.04
C TRP A 124 -16.99 -6.47 -4.04
N ARG A 125 -15.91 -6.08 -4.72
CA ARG A 125 -15.22 -6.91 -5.71
C ARG A 125 -13.73 -7.02 -5.42
N PHE A 126 -13.14 -8.11 -5.86
CA PHE A 126 -11.69 -8.27 -5.95
C PHE A 126 -11.32 -9.11 -7.17
N ARG A 127 -10.04 -9.11 -7.53
CA ARG A 127 -9.48 -10.04 -8.50
C ARG A 127 -8.32 -10.80 -7.86
N THR A 128 -8.29 -12.12 -8.03
CA THR A 128 -7.12 -12.94 -7.68
C THR A 128 -5.94 -12.61 -8.59
N MET A 129 -4.73 -12.78 -8.08
CA MET A 129 -3.54 -12.57 -8.89
C MET A 129 -3.40 -13.65 -9.98
N PRO A 130 -2.81 -13.34 -11.13
CA PRO A 130 -2.49 -14.34 -12.13
C PRO A 130 -1.40 -15.30 -11.58
N ARG A 131 -1.46 -16.56 -11.96
CA ARG A 131 -0.41 -17.54 -11.62
C ARG A 131 0.85 -17.28 -12.43
N ASP A 132 0.68 -16.92 -13.71
CA ASP A 132 1.75 -16.59 -14.64
C ASP A 132 1.60 -15.15 -15.10
N LEU A 133 2.69 -14.49 -15.48
CA LEU A 133 2.69 -13.10 -15.93
C LEU A 133 2.16 -13.00 -17.38
N ASN A 134 0.94 -13.49 -17.62
CA ASN A 134 0.25 -13.47 -18.92
C ASN A 134 -0.37 -12.11 -19.26
N ARG A 135 -0.48 -11.22 -18.29
CA ARG A 135 -0.82 -9.80 -18.42
C ARG A 135 0.12 -8.94 -17.59
N PRO A 136 0.23 -7.64 -17.87
CA PRO A 136 0.93 -6.75 -16.95
C PRO A 136 0.31 -6.78 -15.55
N VAL A 137 1.17 -6.86 -14.51
CA VAL A 137 0.77 -6.71 -13.12
C VAL A 137 1.21 -5.32 -12.65
N ARG A 138 0.31 -4.64 -11.96
CA ARG A 138 0.52 -3.28 -11.48
C ARG A 138 0.30 -3.22 -9.97
N PHE A 139 1.19 -2.54 -9.27
CA PHE A 139 0.95 -2.19 -7.87
C PHE A 139 1.35 -0.74 -7.61
N VAL A 140 0.75 -0.16 -6.57
CA VAL A 140 1.14 1.14 -6.04
C VAL A 140 1.89 0.95 -4.73
N THR A 141 2.81 1.86 -4.40
CA THR A 141 3.55 1.76 -3.15
C THR A 141 3.90 3.13 -2.58
N GLY A 142 4.06 3.16 -1.26
CA GLY A 142 4.45 4.31 -0.46
C GLY A 142 4.29 4.03 1.02
N GLY A 143 4.30 5.08 1.81
CA GLY A 143 4.08 5.11 3.26
C GLY A 143 3.82 6.53 3.71
N ASP A 144 3.79 6.78 5.04
CA ASP A 144 3.56 8.10 5.60
C ASP A 144 2.23 8.70 5.10
N MET A 145 1.12 8.02 5.46
CA MET A 145 -0.15 8.23 4.79
C MET A 145 -0.99 9.39 5.34
N PHE A 146 -1.01 9.59 6.67
CA PHE A 146 -2.12 10.28 7.29
C PHE A 146 -1.75 11.60 8.00
N SER A 147 -2.04 12.73 7.39
CA SER A 147 -2.11 14.04 8.07
C SER A 147 -3.56 14.45 8.36
N THR A 148 -4.38 14.62 7.32
CA THR A 148 -5.82 14.91 7.42
C THR A 148 -6.62 13.91 6.61
N ARG A 149 -7.88 13.69 7.00
CA ARG A 149 -8.77 12.77 6.28
C ARG A 149 -8.95 13.16 4.82
N LEU A 150 -9.16 14.43 4.53
CA LEU A 150 -9.32 14.91 3.16
C LEU A 150 -8.11 14.60 2.27
N LYS A 151 -6.91 14.80 2.81
CA LYS A 151 -5.67 14.53 2.06
C LYS A 151 -5.44 13.04 1.87
N LEU A 152 -5.76 12.24 2.89
CA LEU A 152 -5.70 10.79 2.82
C LEU A 152 -6.67 10.23 1.78
N ASP A 153 -7.95 10.70 1.78
CA ASP A 153 -8.95 10.29 0.80
C ASP A 153 -8.52 10.63 -0.64
N LYS A 154 -7.97 11.83 -0.84
CA LYS A 154 -7.46 12.27 -2.15
C LYS A 154 -6.31 11.39 -2.63
N ALA A 155 -5.34 11.11 -1.76
CA ALA A 155 -4.19 10.26 -2.09
C ALA A 155 -4.62 8.81 -2.37
N ASN A 156 -5.52 8.24 -1.56
CA ASN A 156 -6.07 6.91 -1.75
C ASN A 156 -6.86 6.79 -3.07
N SER A 157 -7.71 7.78 -3.38
CA SER A 157 -8.46 7.82 -4.64
C SER A 157 -7.53 7.96 -5.85
N ASN A 158 -6.48 8.77 -5.75
CA ASN A 158 -5.48 8.90 -6.81
C ASN A 158 -4.74 7.57 -7.05
N ALA A 159 -4.27 6.92 -5.98
CA ALA A 159 -3.63 5.61 -6.08
C ALA A 159 -4.57 4.56 -6.69
N ALA A 160 -5.84 4.57 -6.30
CA ALA A 160 -6.85 3.66 -6.83
C ALA A 160 -7.16 3.89 -8.32
N SER A 161 -7.13 5.16 -8.77
CA SER A 161 -7.38 5.53 -10.18
C SER A 161 -6.35 4.96 -11.15
N LEU A 162 -5.16 4.59 -10.66
CA LEU A 162 -4.13 3.91 -11.42
C LEU A 162 -4.47 2.44 -11.69
N ASP A 163 -5.59 1.94 -11.18
CA ASP A 163 -6.07 0.56 -11.35
C ASP A 163 -5.04 -0.51 -10.96
N PRO A 164 -4.50 -0.47 -9.73
CA PRO A 164 -3.52 -1.44 -9.27
C PRO A 164 -4.17 -2.79 -8.95
N ASP A 165 -3.37 -3.86 -9.06
CA ASP A 165 -3.72 -5.19 -8.56
C ASP A 165 -3.64 -5.27 -7.04
N PHE A 166 -2.72 -4.51 -6.43
CA PHE A 166 -2.55 -4.37 -4.97
C PHE A 166 -1.79 -3.09 -4.60
N ALA A 167 -1.75 -2.78 -3.31
CA ALA A 167 -0.94 -1.71 -2.74
C ALA A 167 0.07 -2.26 -1.74
N LEU A 168 1.34 -1.90 -1.89
CA LEU A 168 2.41 -2.13 -0.93
C LEU A 168 2.58 -0.87 -0.08
N ILE A 169 2.11 -0.89 1.15
CA ILE A 169 2.19 0.25 2.06
C ILE A 169 3.14 -0.06 3.22
N VAL A 170 4.21 0.70 3.34
CA VAL A 170 5.33 0.33 4.22
C VAL A 170 5.56 1.38 5.30
N GLY A 171 4.72 1.30 6.32
CA GLY A 171 4.83 2.05 7.56
C GLY A 171 4.12 3.40 7.59
N ASP A 172 3.88 3.85 8.81
CA ASP A 172 3.26 5.13 9.16
C ASP A 172 1.87 5.32 8.52
N LEU A 173 1.00 4.33 8.77
CA LEU A 173 -0.32 4.22 8.17
C LEU A 173 -1.28 5.25 8.76
N ALA A 174 -1.62 5.07 10.03
CA ALA A 174 -2.64 5.85 10.72
C ALA A 174 -2.07 6.98 11.62
N TYR A 175 -0.77 6.99 11.88
CA TYR A 175 -0.15 7.93 12.84
C TYR A 175 -0.77 7.84 14.23
N ALA A 176 -1.10 6.63 14.64
CA ALA A 176 -1.76 6.34 15.91
C ALA A 176 -0.80 6.27 17.11
N ASN A 177 0.52 6.24 16.88
CA ASN A 177 1.57 6.16 17.89
C ASN A 177 1.36 4.99 18.88
N GLY A 178 0.77 3.89 18.39
CA GLY A 178 0.42 2.72 19.18
C GLY A 178 -0.72 2.91 20.19
N VAL A 179 -1.35 4.09 20.28
CA VAL A 179 -2.36 4.41 21.30
C VAL A 179 -3.66 5.03 20.78
N ALA A 180 -3.64 5.76 19.66
CA ALA A 180 -4.78 6.54 19.19
C ALA A 180 -5.69 5.72 18.26
N SER A 181 -6.62 4.95 18.81
CA SER A 181 -7.56 4.09 18.05
C SER A 181 -8.44 4.86 17.06
N ASN A 182 -8.82 6.12 17.39
CA ASN A 182 -9.61 6.96 16.49
C ASN A 182 -8.90 7.25 15.15
N ARG A 183 -7.57 7.29 15.14
CA ARG A 183 -6.78 7.45 13.92
C ARG A 183 -6.95 6.24 13.00
N TRP A 184 -6.97 5.04 13.57
CA TRP A 184 -7.24 3.81 12.83
C TRP A 184 -8.65 3.77 12.26
N VAL A 185 -9.66 4.25 13.00
CA VAL A 185 -11.04 4.38 12.48
C VAL A 185 -11.06 5.23 11.21
N GLU A 186 -10.41 6.39 11.24
CA GLU A 186 -10.37 7.27 10.07
C GLU A 186 -9.56 6.70 8.91
N TRP A 187 -8.45 6.02 9.19
CA TRP A 187 -7.65 5.35 8.16
C TRP A 187 -8.42 4.22 7.48
N LEU A 188 -9.05 3.34 8.27
CA LEU A 188 -9.85 2.23 7.76
C LEU A 188 -11.05 2.70 6.92
N LYS A 189 -11.76 3.74 7.39
CA LYS A 189 -12.86 4.37 6.63
C LYS A 189 -12.36 4.93 5.30
N SER A 190 -11.21 5.63 5.33
CA SER A 190 -10.63 6.19 4.11
C SER A 190 -10.25 5.10 3.11
N TRP A 191 -9.57 4.04 3.56
CA TRP A 191 -9.18 2.95 2.68
C TRP A 191 -10.41 2.30 2.03
N MET A 192 -11.39 1.92 2.83
CA MET A 192 -12.64 1.31 2.36
C MET A 192 -13.40 2.16 1.34
N GLN A 193 -13.42 3.48 1.53
CA GLN A 193 -14.24 4.40 0.74
C GLN A 193 -13.51 4.97 -0.49
N ALA A 194 -12.21 5.19 -0.38
CA ALA A 194 -11.42 5.89 -1.39
C ALA A 194 -10.46 4.99 -2.17
N ALA A 195 -10.03 3.85 -1.59
CA ALA A 195 -9.11 2.91 -2.27
C ALA A 195 -9.89 1.84 -3.06
N VAL A 196 -10.77 2.28 -3.94
CA VAL A 196 -11.57 1.44 -4.82
C VAL A 196 -11.19 1.73 -6.28
N SER A 197 -10.83 0.70 -7.02
CA SER A 197 -10.42 0.82 -8.42
C SER A 197 -11.57 1.25 -9.33
N PRO A 198 -11.31 1.73 -10.57
CA PRO A 198 -12.35 2.18 -11.49
C PRO A 198 -13.40 1.13 -11.84
N ASP A 199 -13.06 -0.16 -11.76
CA ASP A 199 -14.00 -1.28 -11.96
C ASP A 199 -14.69 -1.76 -10.67
N GLY A 200 -14.54 -1.02 -9.56
CA GLY A 200 -15.22 -1.30 -8.28
C GLY A 200 -14.53 -2.35 -7.41
N ARG A 201 -13.27 -2.72 -7.68
CA ARG A 201 -12.51 -3.65 -6.82
C ARG A 201 -11.94 -2.93 -5.59
N VAL A 202 -12.04 -3.57 -4.44
CA VAL A 202 -11.26 -3.21 -3.25
C VAL A 202 -9.80 -3.62 -3.51
N ILE A 203 -8.88 -2.69 -3.32
CA ILE A 203 -7.45 -2.92 -3.57
C ILE A 203 -6.85 -3.69 -2.39
N PRO A 204 -6.27 -4.88 -2.60
CA PRO A 204 -5.62 -5.64 -1.53
C PRO A 204 -4.35 -4.95 -1.03
N LEU A 205 -4.05 -5.16 0.25
CA LEU A 205 -2.92 -4.58 0.97
C LEU A 205 -1.79 -5.59 1.18
N VAL A 206 -0.57 -5.16 0.94
CA VAL A 206 0.68 -5.72 1.46
C VAL A 206 1.27 -4.67 2.39
N ILE A 207 1.44 -4.99 3.68
CA ILE A 207 1.62 -4.00 4.75
C ILE A 207 2.96 -4.18 5.45
N GLY A 208 3.68 -3.07 5.67
CA GLY A 208 4.83 -2.98 6.57
C GLY A 208 4.57 -2.06 7.76
N ILE A 209 5.40 -2.18 8.79
CA ILE A 209 5.34 -1.40 10.02
C ILE A 209 6.24 -0.16 9.94
N GLY A 210 5.82 0.95 10.56
CA GLY A 210 6.60 2.17 10.77
C GLY A 210 6.66 2.57 12.24
N ASN A 211 7.31 3.69 12.54
CA ASN A 211 7.47 4.14 13.93
C ASN A 211 6.18 4.68 14.55
N HIS A 212 5.24 5.14 13.74
CA HIS A 212 3.93 5.59 14.22
C HIS A 212 2.92 4.45 14.45
N GLU A 213 3.28 3.20 14.18
CA GLU A 213 2.55 2.02 14.61
C GLU A 213 2.91 1.60 16.04
N VAL A 214 4.04 2.08 16.60
CA VAL A 214 4.62 1.59 17.86
C VAL A 214 4.47 2.61 18.99
N LYS A 215 4.17 2.15 20.19
CA LYS A 215 4.15 2.97 21.42
C LYS A 215 5.56 3.51 21.69
N GLY A 216 5.70 4.86 21.73
CA GLY A 216 6.97 5.52 22.04
C GLY A 216 8.04 5.40 20.94
N GLY A 217 7.68 5.11 19.69
CA GLY A 217 8.58 5.08 18.56
C GLY A 217 9.28 3.74 18.35
N TYR A 218 10.58 3.75 18.05
CA TYR A 218 11.36 2.57 17.67
C TYR A 218 12.47 2.25 18.68
N ASN A 219 13.27 1.22 18.39
CA ASN A 219 14.36 0.66 19.18
C ASN A 219 13.93 -0.02 20.49
N GLY A 220 14.27 -1.29 20.61
CA GLY A 220 13.99 -2.11 21.77
C GLY A 220 12.50 -2.38 22.02
N LYS A 221 11.65 -2.15 21.01
CA LYS A 221 10.22 -2.45 21.05
C LYS A 221 9.94 -3.89 20.68
N ILE A 222 8.80 -4.38 21.13
CA ILE A 222 8.31 -5.74 20.89
C ILE A 222 6.94 -5.69 20.21
N PRO A 223 6.41 -6.80 19.69
CA PRO A 223 5.09 -6.82 19.07
C PRO A 223 3.95 -6.21 19.91
N ASP A 224 4.00 -6.36 21.23
CA ASP A 224 3.00 -5.80 22.16
C ASP A 224 3.00 -4.26 22.20
N ASP A 225 4.08 -3.64 21.77
CA ASP A 225 4.18 -2.19 21.62
C ASP A 225 3.50 -1.68 20.34
N ALA A 226 3.12 -2.57 19.41
CA ALA A 226 2.39 -2.26 18.18
C ALA A 226 1.00 -2.94 18.12
N PRO A 227 0.13 -2.67 19.15
CA PRO A 227 -1.07 -3.47 19.37
C PRO A 227 -2.08 -3.41 18.23
N PHE A 228 -2.24 -2.26 17.58
CA PHE A 228 -3.13 -2.11 16.42
C PHE A 228 -2.59 -2.81 15.20
N PHE A 229 -1.28 -2.71 14.92
CA PHE A 229 -0.66 -3.35 13.77
C PHE A 229 -0.89 -4.86 13.81
N TYR A 230 -0.53 -5.51 14.92
CA TYR A 230 -0.63 -6.96 15.05
C TYR A 230 -2.06 -7.48 15.25
N SER A 231 -3.00 -6.64 15.71
CA SER A 231 -4.41 -7.04 15.78
C SER A 231 -5.14 -6.86 14.45
N LEU A 232 -4.92 -5.75 13.74
CA LEU A 232 -5.59 -5.48 12.47
C LEU A 232 -5.03 -6.34 11.34
N PHE A 233 -3.71 -6.45 11.20
CA PHE A 233 -3.10 -7.06 10.03
C PHE A 233 -2.57 -8.47 10.30
N THR A 234 -3.03 -9.41 9.50
CA THR A 234 -2.50 -10.79 9.52
C THR A 234 -1.56 -10.98 8.35
N THR A 235 -0.30 -10.68 8.60
CA THR A 235 0.78 -10.92 7.65
C THR A 235 1.13 -12.41 7.59
N PRO A 236 1.78 -12.89 6.51
CA PRO A 236 2.37 -14.22 6.50
C PRO A 236 3.24 -14.46 7.75
N GLU A 237 3.08 -15.63 8.37
CA GLU A 237 3.77 -16.02 9.62
C GLU A 237 3.52 -15.07 10.81
N ARG A 238 2.58 -14.12 10.70
CA ARG A 238 2.21 -13.15 11.75
C ARG A 238 3.40 -12.34 12.27
N ARG A 239 4.33 -11.98 11.39
CA ARG A 239 5.51 -11.15 11.69
C ARG A 239 5.44 -9.82 10.92
N ALA A 240 6.18 -8.81 11.40
CA ALA A 240 6.32 -7.53 10.69
C ALA A 240 7.31 -7.60 9.51
N TYR A 241 8.03 -8.71 9.35
CA TYR A 241 8.85 -8.98 8.18
C TYR A 241 8.48 -10.33 7.56
N TYR A 242 8.28 -10.35 6.26
CA TYR A 242 7.80 -11.53 5.53
C TYR A 242 8.05 -11.39 4.03
N ALA A 243 7.84 -12.48 3.31
CA ALA A 243 7.82 -12.47 1.85
C ALA A 243 6.46 -12.95 1.35
N LEU A 244 5.99 -12.36 0.27
CA LEU A 244 4.80 -12.76 -0.45
C LEU A 244 5.15 -13.02 -1.91
N ASP A 245 4.85 -14.22 -2.38
CA ASP A 245 5.14 -14.66 -3.75
C ASP A 245 3.87 -14.60 -4.61
N PHE A 246 4.00 -14.04 -5.80
CA PHE A 246 2.97 -13.96 -6.81
C PHE A 246 3.40 -14.84 -7.99
N GLY A 247 2.88 -16.05 -8.06
CA GLY A 247 3.36 -17.04 -9.02
C GLY A 247 4.89 -17.18 -8.99
N ASP A 248 5.48 -17.49 -10.13
CA ASP A 248 6.94 -17.56 -10.26
C ASP A 248 7.59 -16.26 -10.75
N TYR A 249 6.78 -15.21 -10.97
CA TYR A 249 7.26 -13.99 -11.61
C TYR A 249 7.62 -12.85 -10.64
N LEU A 250 6.98 -12.76 -9.47
CA LEU A 250 7.15 -11.63 -8.55
C LEU A 250 7.26 -12.10 -7.10
N SER A 251 8.15 -11.47 -6.35
CA SER A 251 8.17 -11.52 -4.88
C SER A 251 8.25 -10.13 -4.29
N ILE A 252 7.48 -9.89 -3.25
CA ILE A 252 7.56 -8.72 -2.39
C ILE A 252 8.10 -9.17 -1.03
N LEU A 253 9.20 -8.57 -0.60
CA LEU A 253 9.74 -8.74 0.75
C LEU A 253 9.47 -7.46 1.54
N VAL A 254 8.80 -7.61 2.66
CA VAL A 254 8.55 -6.53 3.63
C VAL A 254 9.48 -6.72 4.81
N LEU A 255 10.13 -5.65 5.27
CA LEU A 255 11.09 -5.68 6.37
C LEU A 255 10.70 -4.70 7.47
N ASP A 256 11.12 -5.01 8.69
CA ASP A 256 10.94 -4.17 9.88
C ASP A 256 12.26 -3.46 10.24
N THR A 257 12.28 -2.15 10.14
CA THR A 257 13.47 -1.33 10.41
C THR A 257 13.61 -0.99 11.91
N ALA A 258 13.70 -2.03 12.74
CA ALA A 258 13.88 -1.96 14.19
C ALA A 258 12.67 -1.37 14.96
N HIS A 259 11.46 -1.48 14.41
CA HIS A 259 10.25 -1.06 15.13
C HIS A 259 9.83 -2.09 16.16
N THR A 260 9.78 -3.37 15.79
CA THR A 260 9.50 -4.49 16.70
C THR A 260 10.48 -5.67 16.54
N ASN A 261 11.29 -5.65 15.49
CA ASN A 261 12.30 -6.67 15.22
C ASN A 261 13.62 -5.99 14.83
N PRO A 262 14.75 -6.35 15.45
CA PRO A 262 16.06 -5.77 15.11
C PRO A 262 16.43 -5.96 13.63
N ILE A 263 17.17 -5.01 13.08
CA ILE A 263 17.73 -5.11 11.72
C ILE A 263 18.77 -6.25 11.63
N PRO A 264 19.76 -6.34 12.54
CA PRO A 264 20.72 -7.43 12.56
C PRO A 264 20.13 -8.73 13.14
N GLY A 265 20.86 -9.82 13.01
CA GLY A 265 20.51 -11.12 13.60
C GLY A 265 19.43 -11.85 12.83
N ALA A 266 18.41 -12.35 13.53
CA ALA A 266 17.41 -13.28 12.98
C ALA A 266 16.70 -12.76 11.71
N GLN A 267 16.38 -11.47 11.62
CA GLN A 267 15.75 -10.89 10.43
C GLN A 267 16.72 -10.85 9.25
N ALA A 268 17.99 -10.47 9.47
CA ALA A 268 19.01 -10.47 8.41
C ALA A 268 19.32 -11.87 7.90
N GLU A 269 19.39 -12.86 8.78
CA GLU A 269 19.57 -14.28 8.41
C GLU A 269 18.37 -14.81 7.61
N TRP A 270 17.16 -14.47 8.06
CA TRP A 270 15.94 -14.83 7.34
C TRP A 270 15.92 -14.17 5.95
N LEU A 271 16.29 -12.89 5.85
CA LEU A 271 16.33 -12.16 4.58
C LEU A 271 17.27 -12.82 3.57
N ALA A 272 18.46 -13.20 4.01
CA ALA A 272 19.44 -13.89 3.15
C ALA A 272 18.87 -15.22 2.61
N LYS A 273 18.23 -16.01 3.47
CA LYS A 273 17.57 -17.28 3.09
C LYS A 273 16.38 -17.03 2.16
N ALA A 274 15.55 -16.03 2.47
CA ALA A 274 14.38 -15.67 1.68
C ALA A 274 14.76 -15.22 0.26
N LEU A 275 15.80 -14.41 0.12
CA LEU A 275 16.31 -13.97 -1.18
C LEU A 275 16.96 -15.12 -1.97
N ALA A 276 17.73 -16.00 -1.29
CA ALA A 276 18.32 -17.17 -1.93
C ALA A 276 17.25 -18.10 -2.53
N ALA A 277 16.16 -18.35 -1.80
CA ALA A 277 15.02 -19.13 -2.28
C ALA A 277 14.32 -18.50 -3.50
N ARG A 278 14.47 -17.18 -3.69
CA ARG A 278 13.82 -16.40 -4.75
C ARG A 278 14.78 -15.94 -5.85
N LYS A 279 15.97 -16.52 -5.92
CA LYS A 279 16.99 -16.16 -6.94
C LYS A 279 16.49 -16.29 -8.40
N ASN A 280 15.54 -17.17 -8.64
CA ASN A 280 14.96 -17.41 -9.97
C ASN A 280 13.70 -16.60 -10.27
N LYS A 281 13.14 -15.85 -9.29
CA LYS A 281 11.99 -14.96 -9.54
C LYS A 281 12.40 -13.86 -10.50
N GLN A 282 11.52 -13.53 -11.46
CA GLN A 282 11.78 -12.51 -12.46
C GLN A 282 11.91 -11.11 -11.84
N PHE A 283 11.03 -10.78 -10.88
CA PHE A 283 11.05 -9.52 -10.14
C PHE A 283 11.07 -9.77 -8.64
N VAL A 284 11.92 -9.06 -7.93
CA VAL A 284 11.94 -9.04 -6.46
C VAL A 284 12.04 -7.60 -5.99
N PHE A 285 11.03 -7.14 -5.27
CA PHE A 285 11.03 -5.83 -4.65
C PHE A 285 11.12 -5.98 -3.13
N VAL A 286 11.77 -5.01 -2.49
CA VAL A 286 11.87 -4.90 -1.04
C VAL A 286 11.23 -3.59 -0.61
N GLY A 287 10.44 -3.62 0.46
CA GLY A 287 9.85 -2.43 1.05
C GLY A 287 10.04 -2.41 2.56
N TYR A 288 10.38 -1.24 3.12
CA TYR A 288 10.53 -0.99 4.55
C TYR A 288 10.40 0.50 4.86
N HIS A 289 10.37 0.86 6.14
CA HIS A 289 10.05 2.22 6.54
C HIS A 289 11.29 3.13 6.61
N TYR A 290 12.19 2.95 7.59
CA TYR A 290 13.37 3.81 7.72
C TYR A 290 14.38 3.58 6.60
N PRO A 291 14.87 4.65 5.92
CA PRO A 291 15.67 4.50 4.72
C PRO A 291 17.14 4.16 4.99
N ALA A 292 17.72 3.32 4.12
CA ALA A 292 19.17 3.14 4.00
C ALA A 292 19.85 4.38 3.40
N TYR A 293 19.10 5.11 2.53
CA TYR A 293 19.58 6.27 1.78
C TYR A 293 18.57 7.43 1.87
N GLY A 294 18.38 7.96 3.06
CA GLY A 294 17.39 9.01 3.33
C GLY A 294 17.76 10.38 2.75
N THR A 295 16.82 11.32 2.83
CA THR A 295 16.96 12.68 2.26
C THR A 295 17.19 13.76 3.32
N THR A 296 16.44 13.76 4.43
CA THR A 296 16.35 14.93 5.32
C THR A 296 16.71 14.68 6.77
N LYS A 297 16.35 13.51 7.31
CA LYS A 297 16.58 13.20 8.73
C LYS A 297 17.95 12.56 8.93
N GLY A 298 18.79 13.20 9.73
CA GLY A 298 20.09 12.68 10.13
C GLY A 298 20.45 13.12 11.54
N PRO A 299 21.46 12.52 12.17
CA PRO A 299 21.96 12.99 13.46
C PRO A 299 22.46 14.44 13.36
N LYS A 300 22.40 15.19 14.45
CA LYS A 300 22.81 16.60 14.48
C LYS A 300 24.23 16.77 13.92
N GLY A 301 24.35 17.62 12.90
CA GLY A 301 25.63 17.92 12.22
C GLY A 301 26.15 16.81 11.31
N LYS A 302 25.32 15.82 10.96
CA LYS A 302 25.65 14.70 10.09
C LYS A 302 24.62 14.55 8.96
N THR A 303 24.89 13.66 8.02
CA THR A 303 23.99 13.37 6.91
C THR A 303 22.93 12.33 7.33
N PRO A 304 21.84 12.17 6.57
CA PRO A 304 20.89 11.06 6.78
C PRO A 304 21.53 9.68 6.73
N LEU A 305 22.64 9.51 6.02
CA LEU A 305 23.37 8.24 5.95
C LEU A 305 24.01 7.81 7.27
N ASP A 306 24.19 8.75 8.19
CA ASP A 306 24.80 8.52 9.50
C ASP A 306 23.78 8.11 10.57
N ALA A 307 22.50 7.99 10.24
CA ALA A 307 21.49 7.46 11.14
C ALA A 307 21.76 5.97 11.43
N ALA A 308 21.60 5.56 12.70
CA ALA A 308 21.94 4.18 13.12
C ALA A 308 21.24 3.11 12.27
N HIS A 309 19.93 3.24 12.06
CA HIS A 309 19.17 2.32 11.21
C HIS A 309 19.66 2.30 9.75
N SER A 310 20.08 3.46 9.21
CA SER A 310 20.62 3.54 7.84
C SER A 310 21.96 2.79 7.71
N ILE A 311 22.80 2.87 8.72
CA ILE A 311 24.05 2.14 8.80
C ILE A 311 23.78 0.63 8.89
N GLU A 312 22.95 0.20 9.84
CA GLU A 312 22.59 -1.21 10.05
C GLU A 312 21.97 -1.85 8.81
N ILE A 313 21.07 -1.16 8.10
CA ILE A 313 20.47 -1.64 6.85
C ILE A 313 21.58 -1.89 5.80
N ARG A 314 22.48 -0.92 5.63
CA ARG A 314 23.57 -1.07 4.67
C ARG A 314 24.57 -2.19 5.05
N GLU A 315 24.83 -2.39 6.33
CA GLU A 315 25.75 -3.43 6.80
C GLU A 315 25.14 -4.83 6.77
N HIS A 316 23.87 -4.98 7.18
CA HIS A 316 23.28 -6.30 7.41
C HIS A 316 22.37 -6.80 6.29
N TRP A 317 21.72 -5.89 5.53
CA TRP A 317 20.75 -6.30 4.50
C TRP A 317 21.27 -6.08 3.08
N MET A 318 21.92 -4.96 2.81
CA MET A 318 22.34 -4.56 1.46
C MET A 318 23.21 -5.63 0.78
N PRO A 319 24.17 -6.30 1.45
CA PRO A 319 24.96 -7.36 0.82
C PRO A 319 24.10 -8.51 0.27
N SER A 320 23.00 -8.86 0.95
CA SER A 320 22.11 -9.93 0.53
C SER A 320 21.32 -9.54 -0.73
N TRP A 321 20.72 -8.36 -0.79
CA TRP A 321 19.97 -8.00 -1.99
C TRP A 321 20.87 -7.62 -3.18
N GLU A 322 22.08 -7.17 -2.95
CA GLU A 322 23.08 -6.99 -4.02
C GLU A 322 23.54 -8.34 -4.59
N LYS A 323 23.75 -9.35 -3.72
CA LYS A 323 24.09 -10.71 -4.13
C LYS A 323 22.99 -11.36 -4.97
N TYR A 324 21.74 -11.22 -4.56
CA TYR A 324 20.60 -11.89 -5.20
C TYR A 324 19.86 -11.02 -6.22
N GLY A 325 20.30 -9.78 -6.48
CA GLY A 325 19.82 -8.91 -7.52
C GLY A 325 18.36 -8.44 -7.29
N VAL A 326 18.06 -7.74 -6.20
CA VAL A 326 16.75 -7.10 -5.95
C VAL A 326 16.46 -6.08 -7.05
N THR A 327 15.23 -6.05 -7.57
CA THR A 327 14.81 -5.19 -8.67
C THR A 327 14.84 -3.71 -8.29
N ALA A 328 14.24 -3.36 -7.16
CA ALA A 328 14.31 -2.04 -6.53
C ALA A 328 13.90 -2.14 -5.06
N VAL A 329 14.22 -1.09 -4.30
CA VAL A 329 13.92 -0.96 -2.87
C VAL A 329 13.02 0.27 -2.68
N PHE A 330 11.94 0.13 -1.88
CA PHE A 330 11.06 1.22 -1.49
C PHE A 330 11.25 1.59 -0.03
N GLU A 331 11.51 2.87 0.23
CA GLU A 331 11.84 3.46 1.53
C GLU A 331 10.86 4.58 1.86
N ASN A 332 10.73 4.95 3.14
CA ASN A 332 9.76 5.94 3.60
C ASN A 332 10.32 6.84 4.72
N ASP A 333 9.50 7.40 5.61
CA ASP A 333 9.82 8.18 6.81
C ASP A 333 10.23 9.64 6.58
N HIS A 334 10.91 10.00 5.51
CA HIS A 334 11.46 11.33 5.34
C HIS A 334 10.49 12.36 4.74
N HIS A 335 9.26 11.95 4.40
CA HIS A 335 8.15 12.79 3.96
C HIS A 335 8.45 13.63 2.70
N ASN A 336 9.11 13.04 1.74
CA ASN A 336 9.36 13.68 0.45
C ASN A 336 9.51 12.63 -0.65
N TYR A 337 9.60 13.08 -1.88
CA TYR A 337 9.98 12.25 -3.00
C TYR A 337 11.49 12.14 -3.11
N LYS A 338 11.98 10.92 -3.38
CA LYS A 338 13.37 10.70 -3.76
C LYS A 338 13.53 9.57 -4.76
N ARG A 339 14.56 9.67 -5.57
CA ARG A 339 15.16 8.59 -6.34
C ARG A 339 16.68 8.69 -6.24
N THR A 340 17.34 7.60 -5.84
CA THR A 340 18.80 7.55 -5.84
C THR A 340 19.35 7.33 -7.24
N HIS A 341 20.64 7.58 -7.45
CA HIS A 341 21.40 6.87 -8.48
C HIS A 341 21.29 5.36 -8.24
N ARG A 342 21.67 4.54 -9.22
CA ARG A 342 21.86 3.12 -8.95
C ARG A 342 23.07 2.95 -8.05
N LEU A 343 22.90 2.24 -6.94
CA LEU A 343 23.90 2.11 -5.89
C LEU A 343 24.29 0.66 -5.68
N ARG A 344 25.60 0.41 -5.51
CA ARG A 344 26.16 -0.88 -5.14
C ARG A 344 27.38 -0.66 -4.24
N GLN A 345 27.50 -1.47 -3.17
CA GLN A 345 28.59 -1.35 -2.19
C GLN A 345 28.79 0.09 -1.70
N HIS A 346 27.67 0.76 -1.43
CA HIS A 346 27.65 2.17 -0.98
C HIS A 346 28.33 3.15 -1.94
N LYS A 347 28.28 2.87 -3.26
CA LYS A 347 28.82 3.73 -4.34
C LYS A 347 27.85 3.77 -5.50
N ARG A 348 27.95 4.79 -6.34
CA ARG A 348 27.21 4.84 -7.59
C ARG A 348 27.74 3.77 -8.56
N ASP A 349 26.82 2.96 -9.06
CA ASP A 349 27.05 1.94 -10.10
C ASP A 349 25.86 1.91 -11.04
N ASP A 350 25.90 2.70 -12.10
CA ASP A 350 24.77 2.86 -13.02
C ASP A 350 24.48 1.59 -13.83
N THR A 351 25.38 0.60 -13.84
CA THR A 351 25.23 -0.66 -14.57
C THR A 351 24.57 -1.75 -13.71
N ASN A 352 25.12 -2.00 -12.52
CA ASN A 352 24.74 -3.14 -11.67
C ASN A 352 24.07 -2.70 -10.34
N GLY A 353 23.97 -1.41 -10.10
CA GLY A 353 23.41 -0.88 -8.88
C GLY A 353 21.89 -1.02 -8.78
N ILE A 354 21.39 -0.97 -7.56
CA ILE A 354 19.98 -1.04 -7.19
C ILE A 354 19.45 0.38 -6.99
N LEU A 355 18.20 0.62 -7.37
CA LEU A 355 17.48 1.86 -7.10
C LEU A 355 16.83 1.81 -5.72
N TYR A 356 16.99 2.90 -4.95
CA TYR A 356 16.26 3.15 -3.72
C TYR A 356 15.29 4.31 -3.96
N LEU A 357 14.02 4.05 -3.81
CA LEU A 357 12.91 4.92 -4.20
C LEU A 357 12.07 5.25 -2.95
N GLY A 358 11.59 6.44 -2.83
CA GLY A 358 10.80 6.84 -1.66
C GLY A 358 10.60 8.34 -1.65
N ASP A 359 10.53 8.99 -0.53
CA ASP A 359 10.86 8.71 0.87
C ASP A 359 9.63 8.93 1.80
N GLY A 360 8.48 8.31 1.48
CA GLY A 360 7.27 8.37 2.30
C GLY A 360 6.57 9.72 2.31
N ALA A 361 5.73 9.98 1.32
CA ALA A 361 4.94 11.20 1.25
C ALA A 361 3.55 10.96 0.64
N TRP A 362 2.89 9.89 1.05
CA TRP A 362 1.56 9.56 0.54
C TRP A 362 0.55 10.67 0.87
N GLY A 363 0.39 11.01 2.16
CA GLY A 363 -0.59 11.98 2.60
C GLY A 363 -0.13 12.95 3.69
N VAL A 364 1.11 12.85 4.15
CA VAL A 364 1.67 13.75 5.19
C VAL A 364 2.10 15.11 4.64
N ALA A 365 2.47 16.02 5.53
CA ALA A 365 3.17 17.24 5.15
C ALA A 365 4.57 16.91 4.66
N THR A 366 4.98 17.47 3.53
CA THR A 366 6.31 17.26 2.95
C THR A 366 7.37 18.10 3.64
N ARG A 367 8.62 17.65 3.57
CA ARG A 367 9.79 18.35 4.13
C ARG A 367 10.67 18.91 3.01
N THR A 368 11.44 19.95 3.34
CA THR A 368 12.46 20.49 2.45
C THR A 368 13.54 19.44 2.20
N VAL A 369 13.91 19.26 0.95
CA VAL A 369 14.97 18.35 0.52
C VAL A 369 16.31 19.07 0.40
N PRO A 370 17.45 18.34 0.39
CA PRO A 370 18.75 18.91 0.13
C PRO A 370 18.81 19.59 -1.25
N GLU A 371 19.68 20.61 -1.38
CA GLU A 371 19.98 21.21 -2.66
C GLU A 371 20.55 20.17 -3.64
N PRO A 372 20.18 20.24 -4.94
CA PRO A 372 20.68 19.32 -5.94
C PRO A 372 22.20 19.21 -5.95
N GLY A 373 22.73 17.99 -5.98
CA GLY A 373 24.16 17.71 -6.01
C GLY A 373 24.88 17.70 -4.65
N THR A 374 24.23 18.11 -3.56
CA THR A 374 24.84 18.05 -2.22
C THR A 374 24.84 16.64 -1.61
N ALA A 375 23.91 15.78 -2.03
CA ALA A 375 23.80 14.39 -1.62
C ALA A 375 24.17 13.47 -2.79
N TRP A 376 25.38 12.94 -2.79
CA TRP A 376 25.95 12.16 -3.90
C TRP A 376 25.12 10.95 -4.31
N TRP A 377 24.29 10.42 -3.40
CA TRP A 377 23.43 9.27 -3.67
C TRP A 377 22.10 9.62 -4.35
N LEU A 378 21.67 10.88 -4.28
CA LEU A 378 20.39 11.33 -4.82
C LEU A 378 20.54 11.73 -6.31
N ALA A 379 19.74 11.08 -7.16
CA ALA A 379 19.56 11.51 -8.54
C ALA A 379 18.45 12.55 -8.66
N LYS A 380 17.40 12.45 -7.80
CA LYS A 380 16.30 13.41 -7.75
C LYS A 380 15.64 13.37 -6.36
N ALA A 381 15.29 14.55 -5.83
CA ALA A 381 14.50 14.69 -4.61
C ALA A 381 13.62 15.94 -4.69
N GLU A 382 12.40 15.87 -4.17
CA GLU A 382 11.43 16.97 -4.16
C GLU A 382 10.53 16.88 -2.92
N GLY A 383 10.16 18.01 -2.34
CA GLY A 383 9.13 18.11 -1.30
C GLY A 383 7.73 17.93 -1.91
N ARG A 384 7.38 16.72 -2.36
CA ARG A 384 6.15 16.44 -3.10
C ARG A 384 5.42 15.21 -2.57
N ASN A 385 4.11 15.34 -2.35
CA ASN A 385 3.27 14.16 -2.08
C ASN A 385 3.11 13.33 -3.35
N HIS A 386 3.27 12.01 -3.20
CA HIS A 386 3.23 11.10 -4.32
C HIS A 386 2.94 9.66 -3.91
N VAL A 387 2.60 8.87 -4.91
CA VAL A 387 2.63 7.42 -4.89
C VAL A 387 3.56 6.93 -5.99
N TRP A 388 4.23 5.81 -5.75
CA TRP A 388 4.91 5.08 -6.81
C TRP A 388 3.95 4.09 -7.45
N GLU A 389 3.89 4.06 -8.77
CA GLU A 389 3.25 3.01 -9.55
C GLU A 389 4.32 2.12 -10.17
N VAL A 390 4.21 0.83 -9.96
CA VAL A 390 5.08 -0.19 -10.56
C VAL A 390 4.25 -1.04 -11.50
N LYS A 391 4.72 -1.17 -12.75
CA LYS A 391 4.11 -2.03 -13.77
C LYS A 391 5.14 -3.00 -14.30
N ILE A 392 4.96 -4.30 -14.03
CA ILE A 392 5.82 -5.38 -14.51
C ILE A 392 5.19 -6.08 -15.71
N ARG A 393 6.03 -6.58 -16.62
CA ARG A 393 5.62 -7.23 -17.86
C ARG A 393 6.40 -8.53 -18.08
N ASN A 394 5.81 -9.45 -18.85
CA ASN A 394 6.40 -10.76 -19.18
C ASN A 394 7.69 -10.66 -20.03
N ASN A 395 7.94 -9.52 -20.66
CA ASN A 395 9.18 -9.27 -21.42
C ASN A 395 10.38 -8.89 -20.53
N GLY A 396 10.26 -9.01 -19.22
CA GLY A 396 11.34 -8.68 -18.29
C GLY A 396 11.46 -7.18 -17.95
N THR A 397 10.52 -6.34 -18.39
CA THR A 397 10.56 -4.91 -18.05
C THR A 397 9.70 -4.57 -16.85
N SER A 398 10.22 -3.69 -15.98
CA SER A 398 9.47 -3.00 -14.94
C SER A 398 9.55 -1.50 -15.19
N THR A 399 8.39 -0.85 -15.32
CA THR A 399 8.28 0.61 -15.36
C THR A 399 7.84 1.08 -13.97
N ILE A 400 8.58 2.02 -13.38
CA ILE A 400 8.29 2.60 -12.08
C ILE A 400 8.09 4.10 -12.28
N ARG A 401 6.91 4.62 -11.91
CA ARG A 401 6.51 6.02 -12.11
C ARG A 401 6.17 6.66 -10.78
N ALA A 402 6.57 7.91 -10.60
CA ALA A 402 6.12 8.75 -9.49
C ALA A 402 4.94 9.60 -9.96
N ILE A 403 3.80 9.45 -9.30
CA ILE A 403 2.56 10.16 -9.57
C ILE A 403 2.23 11.05 -8.37
N ASP A 404 2.08 12.34 -8.59
CA ASP A 404 1.74 13.25 -7.50
C ASP A 404 0.27 13.16 -7.06
N ILE A 405 -0.09 13.85 -5.98
CA ILE A 405 -1.44 13.80 -5.40
C ILE A 405 -2.53 14.37 -6.34
N ASP A 406 -2.14 15.04 -7.41
CA ASP A 406 -3.05 15.55 -8.46
C ASP A 406 -3.12 14.63 -9.69
N GLY A 407 -2.46 13.45 -9.63
CA GLY A 407 -2.47 12.44 -10.68
C GLY A 407 -1.46 12.68 -11.80
N LYS A 408 -0.53 13.62 -11.62
CA LYS A 408 0.47 13.95 -12.64
C LYS A 408 1.73 13.12 -12.46
N GLU A 409 2.18 12.45 -13.53
CA GLU A 409 3.51 11.83 -13.60
C GLU A 409 4.58 12.91 -13.60
N PHE A 410 5.60 12.79 -12.73
CA PHE A 410 6.70 13.74 -12.65
C PHE A 410 8.09 13.10 -12.63
N ASP A 411 8.14 11.76 -12.50
CA ASP A 411 9.35 10.98 -12.71
C ASP A 411 9.01 9.56 -13.18
N LYS A 412 9.97 8.96 -13.91
CA LYS A 412 9.84 7.61 -14.45
C LYS A 412 11.20 6.96 -14.60
N VAL A 413 11.28 5.70 -14.24
CA VAL A 413 12.44 4.84 -14.51
C VAL A 413 12.00 3.49 -15.05
N GLU A 414 12.87 2.86 -15.83
CA GLU A 414 12.71 1.49 -16.29
C GLU A 414 13.81 0.62 -15.70
N VAL A 415 13.42 -0.56 -15.22
CA VAL A 415 14.34 -1.58 -14.71
C VAL A 415 14.17 -2.83 -15.57
N LEU A 416 15.26 -3.24 -16.20
CA LEU A 416 15.29 -4.45 -17.02
C LEU A 416 15.68 -5.65 -16.17
N THR A 417 15.07 -6.79 -16.50
CA THR A 417 15.51 -8.11 -16.03
C THR A 417 16.03 -8.91 -17.24
N PRO A 418 16.83 -9.95 -17.10
CA PRO A 418 17.10 -10.62 -15.83
C PRO A 418 17.87 -9.73 -14.87
N ARG A 419 17.53 -9.88 -13.58
CA ARG A 419 18.35 -9.35 -12.50
C ARG A 419 19.79 -9.83 -12.77
N THR A 420 20.77 -8.96 -12.61
CA THR A 420 22.16 -9.35 -12.76
C THR A 420 22.40 -10.65 -12.01
N LYS A 421 22.94 -11.68 -12.70
CA LYS A 421 23.25 -12.96 -12.08
C LYS A 421 24.06 -12.71 -10.80
N PRO A 422 23.89 -13.53 -9.75
CA PRO A 422 24.74 -13.47 -8.57
C PRO A 422 26.20 -13.45 -9.02
N VAL A 423 26.97 -12.53 -8.49
CA VAL A 423 28.43 -12.61 -8.61
C VAL A 423 28.82 -13.85 -7.80
N GLU A 424 29.38 -14.86 -8.47
CA GLU A 424 29.93 -16.07 -7.86
C GLU A 424 30.99 -15.73 -6.82
#